data_9a586400cfa2d83b7dc67d9016e3a9b1
#
_entry.id   9a586400cfa2d83b7dc67d9016e3a9b1
#
_cell.length_a   1.000
_cell.length_b   1.000
_cell.length_c   1.000
_cell.angle_alpha   90.00
_cell.angle_beta   90.00
_cell.angle_gamma   90.00
#
_symmetry.space_group_name_H-M   'P 1'
#
loop_
_entity.id
_entity.type
_entity.pdbx_description
1 polymer ?
#
loop_
_entity_poly.entity_id
_entity_poly.type
_entity_poly.pdbx_seq_one_letter_code
_entity_poly.pdbx_strand_id
1 'polypeptide(L)'
;MAVQAEKVVSDFCGAWSKLNVEEIMSFFTDDAVYHNIPMPVAKGKAVIRKTIEGLLKGTVSIKFDIVHTAAAGNVVMNERVDSFEANGKHVSLPVMGVFEITDDGKIKAWRDYFDLESYMKQVR
;
A
#
# COMPACT_ATOMS: atom_id res chain seq x y z
N MET A 1 15.00 10.99 18.45
CA MET A 1 15.18 9.67 17.79
C MET A 1 14.16 9.50 16.71
N ALA A 2 14.60 9.02 15.57
CA ALA A 2 13.69 8.70 14.49
C ALA A 2 12.78 7.54 14.90
N VAL A 3 11.56 7.55 14.44
CA VAL A 3 10.62 6.43 14.58
C VAL A 3 11.18 5.25 13.80
N GLN A 4 10.92 4.04 14.27
CA GLN A 4 11.31 2.84 13.53
C GLN A 4 10.43 2.71 12.27
N ALA A 5 10.98 3.09 11.14
CA ALA A 5 10.27 3.14 9.88
C ALA A 5 9.72 1.76 9.48
N GLU A 6 10.47 0.69 9.75
CA GLU A 6 10.02 -0.67 9.45
C GLU A 6 8.71 -1.02 10.17
N LYS A 7 8.59 -0.61 11.44
CA LYS A 7 7.37 -0.87 12.21
C LYS A 7 6.17 -0.11 11.64
N VAL A 8 6.38 1.15 11.25
CA VAL A 8 5.32 1.95 10.62
C VAL A 8 4.79 1.24 9.37
N VAL A 9 5.69 0.76 8.51
CA VAL A 9 5.30 0.07 7.27
C VAL A 9 4.61 -1.25 7.58
N SER A 10 5.12 -2.02 8.54
CA SER A 10 4.48 -3.28 8.95
C SER A 10 3.07 -3.04 9.48
N ASP A 11 2.89 -2.05 10.33
CA ASP A 11 1.58 -1.68 10.88
C ASP A 11 0.64 -1.22 9.76
N PHE A 12 1.15 -0.43 8.82
CA PHE A 12 0.37 0.03 7.69
C PHE A 12 -0.12 -1.13 6.82
N CYS A 13 0.77 -2.05 6.47
CA CYS A 13 0.39 -3.21 5.66
C CYS A 13 -0.65 -4.07 6.40
N GLY A 14 -0.50 -4.24 7.71
CA GLY A 14 -1.47 -4.97 8.52
C GLY A 14 -2.83 -4.31 8.61
N ALA A 15 -2.86 -2.98 8.58
CA ALA A 15 -4.11 -2.23 8.67
C ALA A 15 -5.05 -2.47 7.48
N TRP A 16 -4.51 -2.82 6.31
CA TRP A 16 -5.34 -3.05 5.12
C TRP A 16 -6.35 -4.18 5.31
N SER A 17 -6.01 -5.20 6.08
CA SER A 17 -6.92 -6.34 6.28
C SER A 17 -8.22 -5.99 7.01
N LYS A 18 -8.26 -4.85 7.67
CA LYS A 18 -9.45 -4.38 8.38
C LYS A 18 -10.44 -3.65 7.46
N LEU A 19 -10.04 -3.32 6.24
CA LEU A 19 -10.86 -2.61 5.26
C LEU A 19 -11.35 -1.25 5.77
N ASN A 20 -10.59 -0.63 6.68
CA ASN A 20 -10.95 0.65 7.29
C ASN A 20 -10.15 1.78 6.64
N VAL A 21 -10.81 2.53 5.75
CA VAL A 21 -10.16 3.60 5.00
C VAL A 21 -9.59 4.67 5.92
N GLU A 22 -10.31 5.05 7.00
CA GLU A 22 -9.83 6.09 7.92
C GLU A 22 -8.52 5.66 8.59
N GLU A 23 -8.42 4.41 9.02
CA GLU A 23 -7.19 3.92 9.63
C GLU A 23 -6.04 3.92 8.62
N ILE A 24 -6.28 3.43 7.40
CA ILE A 24 -5.27 3.43 6.35
C ILE A 24 -4.80 4.86 6.06
N MET A 25 -5.73 5.79 5.92
CA MET A 25 -5.41 7.19 5.60
C MET A 25 -4.65 7.87 6.72
N SER A 26 -4.83 7.45 7.97
CA SER A 26 -4.14 8.05 9.11
C SER A 26 -2.61 7.93 9.05
N PHE A 27 -2.09 7.01 8.24
CA PHE A 27 -0.64 6.81 8.10
C PHE A 27 0.03 7.83 7.19
N PHE A 28 -0.72 8.57 6.36
CA PHE A 28 -0.15 9.43 5.33
C PHE A 28 0.02 10.88 5.78
N THR A 29 1.06 11.54 5.23
CA THR A 29 1.15 13.01 5.31
C THR A 29 0.11 13.64 4.39
N ASP A 30 -0.21 14.93 4.60
CA ASP A 30 -1.19 15.63 3.78
C ASP A 30 -0.77 15.74 2.31
N ASP A 31 0.52 15.85 2.05
CA ASP A 31 1.10 15.98 0.71
C ASP A 31 1.71 14.68 0.19
N ALA A 32 1.33 13.55 0.76
CA ALA A 32 1.87 12.24 0.38
C ALA A 32 1.65 11.93 -1.11
N VAL A 33 2.49 11.03 -1.63
CA VAL A 33 2.40 10.54 -3.00
C VAL A 33 2.26 9.02 -2.97
N TYR A 34 1.25 8.50 -3.64
CA TYR A 34 1.03 7.06 -3.80
C TYR A 34 1.05 6.73 -5.27
N HIS A 35 1.94 5.84 -5.66
CA HIS A 35 2.12 5.49 -7.06
C HIS A 35 2.19 3.97 -7.25
N ASN A 36 1.13 3.40 -7.77
CA ASN A 36 1.19 2.07 -8.38
C ASN A 36 1.90 2.25 -9.71
N ILE A 37 3.15 1.81 -9.80
CA ILE A 37 4.04 2.20 -10.88
C ILE A 37 3.46 2.01 -12.29
N PRO A 38 2.77 0.90 -12.61
CA PRO A 38 2.18 0.77 -13.95
C PRO A 38 0.97 1.66 -14.20
N MET A 39 0.53 2.46 -13.21
CA MET A 39 -0.68 3.28 -13.29
C MET A 39 -0.37 4.74 -12.97
N PRO A 40 -1.30 5.68 -13.23
CA PRO A 40 -1.08 7.09 -12.90
C PRO A 40 -0.85 7.34 -11.41
N VAL A 41 -0.02 8.33 -11.11
CA VAL A 41 0.33 8.71 -9.73
C VAL A 41 -0.85 9.42 -9.04
N ALA A 42 -1.03 9.15 -7.74
CA ALA A 42 -1.98 9.84 -6.89
C ALA A 42 -1.21 10.78 -5.94
N LYS A 43 -1.42 12.07 -6.05
CA LYS A 43 -0.73 13.09 -5.25
C LYS A 43 -1.71 13.78 -4.31
N GLY A 44 -1.31 13.84 -3.03
CA GLY A 44 -2.10 14.49 -2.00
C GLY A 44 -3.09 13.55 -1.34
N LYS A 45 -3.34 13.80 -0.05
CA LYS A 45 -4.14 12.90 0.79
C LYS A 45 -5.55 12.69 0.26
N ALA A 46 -6.19 13.75 -0.29
CA ALA A 46 -7.54 13.64 -0.83
C ALA A 46 -7.61 12.72 -2.06
N VAL A 47 -6.63 12.82 -2.96
CA VAL A 47 -6.58 11.96 -4.15
C VAL A 47 -6.24 10.53 -3.76
N ILE A 48 -5.33 10.34 -2.81
CA ILE A 48 -4.97 9.01 -2.30
C ILE A 48 -6.20 8.34 -1.69
N ARG A 49 -7.00 9.08 -0.91
CA ARG A 49 -8.25 8.55 -0.33
C ARG A 49 -9.18 8.01 -1.41
N LYS A 50 -9.42 8.79 -2.45
CA LYS A 50 -10.29 8.37 -3.56
C LYS A 50 -9.75 7.12 -4.25
N THR A 51 -8.43 7.05 -4.45
CA THR A 51 -7.77 5.90 -5.06
C THR A 51 -7.98 4.65 -4.20
N ILE A 52 -7.75 4.75 -2.89
CA ILE A 52 -7.91 3.63 -1.96
C ILE A 52 -9.38 3.22 -1.86
N GLU A 53 -10.30 4.17 -1.76
CA GLU A 53 -11.74 3.87 -1.76
C GLU A 53 -12.14 3.09 -3.01
N GLY A 54 -11.60 3.48 -4.17
CA GLY A 54 -11.84 2.77 -5.42
C GLY A 54 -11.28 1.35 -5.41
N LEU A 55 -10.08 1.17 -4.87
CA LEU A 55 -9.46 -0.16 -4.76
C LEU A 55 -10.24 -1.08 -3.83
N LEU A 56 -10.81 -0.54 -2.76
CA LEU A 56 -11.54 -1.33 -1.76
C LEU A 56 -13.02 -1.52 -2.08
N LYS A 57 -13.53 -0.81 -3.08
CA LYS A 57 -14.94 -0.93 -3.48
C LYS A 57 -15.22 -2.35 -3.96
N GLY A 58 -16.16 -3.03 -3.34
CA GLY A 58 -16.50 -4.41 -3.68
C GLY A 58 -15.51 -5.44 -3.12
N THR A 59 -14.50 -5.01 -2.40
CA THR A 59 -13.53 -5.90 -1.76
C THR A 59 -14.08 -6.43 -0.44
N VAL A 60 -14.10 -7.75 -0.29
CA VAL A 60 -14.62 -8.40 0.93
C VAL A 60 -13.49 -8.88 1.85
N SER A 61 -12.29 -9.07 1.31
CA SER A 61 -11.10 -9.39 2.11
C SER A 61 -9.85 -8.94 1.37
N ILE A 62 -8.82 -8.53 2.12
CA ILE A 62 -7.52 -8.15 1.57
C ILE A 62 -6.45 -8.42 2.59
N LYS A 63 -5.29 -8.88 2.13
CA LYS A 63 -4.15 -9.16 2.99
C LYS A 63 -2.86 -8.86 2.23
N PHE A 64 -1.96 -8.12 2.89
CA PHE A 64 -0.61 -7.86 2.41
C PHE A 64 0.36 -8.74 3.21
N ASP A 65 0.78 -9.85 2.63
CA ASP A 65 1.74 -10.76 3.26
C ASP A 65 3.16 -10.30 2.95
N ILE A 66 3.88 -9.83 3.98
CA ILE A 66 5.26 -9.40 3.84
C ILE A 66 6.17 -10.61 3.88
N VAL A 67 6.96 -10.79 2.82
CA VAL A 67 7.92 -11.91 2.69
C VAL A 67 9.28 -11.47 3.21
N HIS A 68 9.76 -10.30 2.77
CA HIS A 68 11.04 -9.74 3.19
C HIS A 68 10.93 -8.24 3.35
N THR A 69 11.67 -7.69 4.32
CA THR A 69 11.77 -6.25 4.55
C THR A 69 13.23 -5.85 4.60
N ALA A 70 13.57 -4.74 3.95
CA ALA A 70 14.88 -4.11 4.06
C ALA A 70 14.67 -2.61 4.26
N ALA A 71 15.55 -1.98 5.03
CA ALA A 71 15.44 -0.55 5.29
C ALA A 71 16.80 0.12 5.28
N ALA A 72 16.83 1.35 4.78
CA ALA A 72 17.99 2.22 4.83
C ALA A 72 17.49 3.59 5.32
N GLY A 73 17.77 3.90 6.60
CA GLY A 73 17.23 5.11 7.23
C GLY A 73 15.71 5.10 7.22
N ASN A 74 15.11 6.14 6.67
CA ASN A 74 13.65 6.28 6.60
C ASN A 74 13.05 5.73 5.29
N VAL A 75 13.82 5.00 4.49
CA VAL A 75 13.33 4.32 3.30
C VAL A 75 13.18 2.83 3.62
N VAL A 76 11.98 2.30 3.44
CA VAL A 76 11.67 0.89 3.70
C VAL A 76 11.24 0.25 2.40
N MET A 77 11.77 -0.93 2.10
CA MET A 77 11.35 -1.74 0.96
C MET A 77 10.83 -3.07 1.47
N ASN A 78 9.74 -3.55 0.90
CA ASN A 78 9.26 -4.88 1.23
C ASN A 78 8.81 -5.64 -0.01
N GLU A 79 9.10 -6.92 0.01
CA GLU A 79 8.57 -7.87 -0.96
C GLU A 79 7.32 -8.47 -0.33
N ARG A 80 6.19 -8.43 -1.06
CA ARG A 80 4.91 -8.88 -0.54
C ARG A 80 4.19 -9.76 -1.53
N VAL A 81 3.23 -10.51 -1.01
CA VAL A 81 2.14 -11.05 -1.82
C VAL A 81 0.87 -10.38 -1.34
N ASP A 82 0.25 -9.58 -2.21
CA ASP A 82 -1.01 -8.91 -1.92
C ASP A 82 -2.14 -9.78 -2.47
N SER A 83 -3.05 -10.20 -1.59
CA SER A 83 -4.17 -11.07 -1.96
C SER A 83 -5.47 -10.39 -1.57
N PHE A 84 -6.47 -10.46 -2.46
CA PHE A 84 -7.78 -9.91 -2.12
C PHE A 84 -8.89 -10.62 -2.88
N GLU A 85 -10.10 -10.55 -2.32
CA GLU A 85 -11.32 -11.01 -2.97
C GLU A 85 -12.24 -9.82 -3.19
N ALA A 86 -12.64 -9.62 -4.43
CA ALA A 86 -13.50 -8.52 -4.83
C ALA A 86 -14.38 -8.96 -6.00
N ASN A 87 -15.67 -8.66 -5.90
CA ASN A 87 -16.62 -8.91 -6.98
C ASN A 87 -16.60 -10.37 -7.48
N GLY A 88 -16.43 -11.32 -6.56
CA GLY A 88 -16.38 -12.76 -6.89
C GLY A 88 -15.05 -13.23 -7.48
N LYS A 89 -14.05 -12.38 -7.53
CA LYS A 89 -12.71 -12.72 -8.03
C LYS A 89 -11.71 -12.81 -6.88
N HIS A 90 -10.79 -13.75 -6.97
CA HIS A 90 -9.66 -13.86 -6.05
C HIS A 90 -8.39 -13.47 -6.79
N VAL A 91 -7.65 -12.50 -6.23
CA VAL A 91 -6.40 -12.00 -6.82
C VAL A 91 -5.26 -12.26 -5.86
N SER A 92 -4.13 -12.73 -6.39
CA SER A 92 -2.89 -12.87 -5.64
C SER A 92 -1.78 -12.28 -6.50
N LEU A 93 -1.08 -11.27 -5.96
CA LEU A 93 -0.16 -10.45 -6.76
C LEU A 93 1.16 -10.24 -6.02
N PRO A 94 2.29 -10.68 -6.62
CA PRO A 94 3.62 -10.31 -6.07
C PRO A 94 3.87 -8.82 -6.27
N VAL A 95 4.34 -8.15 -5.21
CA VAL A 95 4.58 -6.70 -5.23
C VAL A 95 5.88 -6.37 -4.50
N MET A 96 6.66 -5.44 -5.06
CA MET A 96 7.76 -4.79 -4.35
C MET A 96 7.32 -3.36 -4.01
N GLY A 97 7.28 -3.04 -2.72
CA GLY A 97 6.90 -1.72 -2.26
C GLY A 97 8.09 -0.92 -1.75
N VAL A 98 8.08 0.39 -2.02
CA VAL A 98 9.05 1.34 -1.48
C VAL A 98 8.27 2.40 -0.71
N PHE A 99 8.68 2.63 0.54
CA PHE A 99 8.02 3.59 1.44
C PHE A 99 9.05 4.59 1.94
N GLU A 100 8.72 5.88 1.86
CA GLU A 100 9.54 6.94 2.47
C GLU A 100 8.77 7.48 3.66
N ILE A 101 9.41 7.41 4.84
CA ILE A 101 8.77 7.69 6.12
C ILE A 101 9.35 8.98 6.71
N THR A 102 8.49 9.84 7.26
CA THR A 102 8.93 11.05 7.95
C THR A 102 9.53 10.70 9.32
N ASP A 103 10.27 11.63 9.90
CA ASP A 103 10.89 11.41 11.23
C ASP A 103 9.84 11.20 12.33
N ASP A 104 8.62 11.71 12.14
CA ASP A 104 7.51 11.50 13.08
C ASP A 104 6.63 10.29 12.75
N GLY A 105 7.05 9.47 11.77
CA GLY A 105 6.41 8.17 11.52
C GLY A 105 5.23 8.19 10.57
N LYS A 106 5.20 9.11 9.61
CA LYS A 106 4.15 9.14 8.57
C LYS A 106 4.73 8.75 7.22
N ILE A 107 3.87 8.23 6.35
CA ILE A 107 4.24 7.88 4.97
C ILE A 107 4.12 9.14 4.12
N LYS A 108 5.25 9.60 3.57
CA LYS A 108 5.26 10.71 2.63
C LYS A 108 5.32 10.26 1.18
N ALA A 109 5.74 9.01 0.93
CA ALA A 109 5.73 8.44 -0.42
C ALA A 109 5.59 6.93 -0.34
N TRP A 110 4.82 6.36 -1.24
CA TRP A 110 4.62 4.92 -1.35
C TRP A 110 4.55 4.57 -2.84
N ARG A 111 5.42 3.65 -3.26
CA ARG A 111 5.45 3.17 -4.64
C ARG A 111 5.39 1.65 -4.63
N ASP A 112 4.44 1.09 -5.36
CA ASP A 112 4.32 -0.36 -5.53
C ASP A 112 4.66 -0.73 -6.97
N TYR A 113 5.56 -1.69 -7.12
CA TYR A 113 6.02 -2.21 -8.40
C TYR A 113 5.44 -3.62 -8.59
N PHE A 114 4.66 -3.80 -9.64
CA PHE A 114 4.05 -5.09 -9.93
C PHE A 114 3.80 -5.24 -11.43
N ASP A 115 3.53 -6.48 -11.85
CA ASP A 115 3.21 -6.77 -13.24
C ASP A 115 1.73 -6.48 -13.51
N LEU A 116 1.46 -5.45 -14.32
CA LEU A 116 0.09 -5.05 -14.64
C LEU A 116 -0.67 -6.16 -15.36
N GLU A 117 -0.05 -6.89 -16.27
CA GLU A 117 -0.71 -7.96 -17.02
C GLU A 117 -1.17 -9.07 -16.07
N SER A 118 -0.33 -9.45 -15.10
CA SER A 118 -0.70 -10.43 -14.09
C SER A 118 -1.93 -10.00 -13.30
N TYR A 119 -1.99 -8.72 -12.91
CA TYR A 119 -3.15 -8.16 -12.23
C TYR A 119 -4.39 -8.20 -13.12
N MET A 120 -4.27 -7.70 -14.34
CA MET A 120 -5.41 -7.61 -15.28
C MET A 120 -6.02 -8.98 -15.61
N LYS A 121 -5.18 -10.01 -15.77
CA LYS A 121 -5.66 -11.37 -16.03
C LYS A 121 -6.54 -11.89 -14.90
N GLN A 122 -6.24 -11.54 -13.66
CA GLN A 122 -6.96 -12.04 -12.50
C GLN A 122 -8.28 -11.31 -12.24
N VAL A 123 -8.38 -10.05 -12.66
CA VAL A 123 -9.60 -9.24 -12.43
C VAL A 123 -10.60 -9.27 -13.61
N ARG A 124 -10.21 -9.83 -14.74
CA ARG A 124 -11.10 -9.97 -15.91
C ARG A 124 -12.26 -10.91 -15.67
#